data_2cf89e154ad051cc98cf46302cafc852
#
_entry.id   2cf89e154ad051cc98cf46302cafc852
#
_cell.length_a   1.000
_cell.length_b   1.000
_cell.length_c   1.000
_cell.angle_alpha   90.00
_cell.angle_beta   90.00
_cell.angle_gamma   90.00
#
_symmetry.space_group_name_H-M   'P 1'
#
loop_
_entity.id
_entity.type
_entity.pdbx_description
1 polymer ?
#
loop_
_entity_poly.entity_id
_entity_poly.type
_entity_poly.pdbx_seq_one_letter_code
_entity_poly.pdbx_strand_id
1 'polypeptide(L)'
;ESGGPHRALGNLYMELPFFLGGSGDQSVYHLEEAVRLSPDYAENHLGLAQAYYAQNNFVSARKSLLTLLRLTDNVAEDEDLLNFRTQGQELMKKLTHD
;
A
#
# COMPACT_ATOMS: atom_id res chain seq x y z
N GLU A 1 -6.38 -7.12 -12.59
CA GLU A 1 -6.92 -7.91 -11.46
C GLU A 1 -8.12 -7.20 -10.84
N SER A 2 -8.91 -7.93 -10.07
CA SER A 2 -10.22 -7.43 -9.62
C SER A 2 -10.13 -6.28 -8.59
N GLY A 3 -8.99 -6.13 -7.91
CA GLY A 3 -8.77 -5.01 -6.99
C GLY A 3 -8.29 -3.73 -7.64
N GLY A 4 -7.98 -3.76 -8.96
CA GLY A 4 -7.37 -2.63 -9.66
C GLY A 4 -8.14 -1.32 -9.58
N PRO A 5 -9.46 -1.31 -9.84
CA PRO A 5 -10.23 -0.06 -9.73
C PRO A 5 -10.20 0.55 -8.33
N HIS A 6 -10.28 -0.27 -7.29
CA HIS A 6 -10.20 0.23 -5.91
C HIS A 6 -8.82 0.75 -5.58
N ARG A 7 -7.76 0.08 -6.05
CA ARG A 7 -6.38 0.56 -5.85
C ARG A 7 -6.20 1.93 -6.51
N ALA A 8 -6.69 2.09 -7.74
CA ALA A 8 -6.59 3.37 -8.45
C ALA A 8 -7.32 4.48 -7.70
N LEU A 9 -8.53 4.22 -7.21
CA LEU A 9 -9.28 5.19 -6.44
C LEU A 9 -8.59 5.52 -5.11
N GLY A 10 -8.07 4.50 -4.43
CA GLY A 10 -7.35 4.71 -3.17
C GLY A 10 -6.14 5.61 -3.36
N ASN A 11 -5.35 5.35 -4.41
CA ASN A 11 -4.18 6.18 -4.72
C ASN A 11 -4.59 7.61 -5.06
N LEU A 12 -5.67 7.78 -5.82
CA LEU A 12 -6.16 9.11 -6.18
C LEU A 12 -6.57 9.91 -4.93
N TYR A 13 -7.34 9.31 -4.02
CA TYR A 13 -7.74 9.99 -2.79
C TYR A 13 -6.56 10.36 -1.91
N MET A 14 -5.49 9.56 -1.92
CA MET A 14 -4.29 9.85 -1.16
C MET A 14 -3.48 11.01 -1.76
N GLU A 15 -3.48 11.15 -3.08
CA GLU A 15 -2.68 12.16 -3.78
C GLU A 15 -3.36 13.52 -3.85
N LEU A 16 -4.71 13.58 -3.89
CA LEU A 16 -5.42 14.84 -4.00
C LEU A 16 -5.40 15.62 -2.68
N PRO A 17 -5.20 16.95 -2.73
CA PRO A 17 -5.43 17.78 -1.54
C PRO A 17 -6.88 17.68 -1.08
N PHE A 18 -7.13 17.87 0.23
CA PHE A 18 -8.48 17.74 0.79
C PHE A 18 -9.51 18.68 0.10
N PHE A 19 -9.07 19.89 -0.29
CA PHE A 19 -9.97 20.86 -0.91
C PHE A 19 -10.31 20.52 -2.37
N LEU A 20 -9.62 19.52 -2.96
CA LEU A 20 -9.93 19.00 -4.29
C LEU A 20 -10.54 17.58 -4.22
N GLY A 21 -11.01 17.18 -3.04
CA GLY A 21 -11.66 15.90 -2.86
C GLY A 21 -10.79 14.80 -2.26
N GLY A 22 -9.54 15.10 -1.90
CA GLY A 22 -8.66 14.12 -1.28
C GLY A 22 -9.17 13.70 0.10
N SER A 23 -8.96 12.42 0.45
CA SER A 23 -9.43 11.88 1.71
C SER A 23 -8.59 10.67 2.11
N GLY A 24 -7.93 10.77 3.27
CA GLY A 24 -7.19 9.65 3.83
C GLY A 24 -8.10 8.48 4.16
N ASP A 25 -9.30 8.74 4.67
CA ASP A 25 -10.25 7.69 5.02
C ASP A 25 -10.73 6.94 3.78
N GLN A 26 -11.04 7.65 2.70
CA GLN A 26 -11.44 7.02 1.44
C GLN A 26 -10.28 6.26 0.81
N SER A 27 -9.06 6.78 0.93
CA SER A 27 -7.87 6.08 0.45
C SER A 27 -7.74 4.73 1.13
N VAL A 28 -7.80 4.68 2.45
CA VAL A 28 -7.71 3.43 3.21
C VAL A 28 -8.86 2.50 2.84
N TYR A 29 -10.10 3.01 2.77
CA TYR A 29 -11.25 2.19 2.42
C TYR A 29 -11.05 1.47 1.08
N HIS A 30 -10.67 2.21 0.03
CA HIS A 30 -10.52 1.61 -1.29
C HIS A 30 -9.34 0.65 -1.37
N LEU A 31 -8.24 0.95 -0.66
CA LEU A 31 -7.09 0.05 -0.65
C LEU A 31 -7.36 -1.22 0.18
N GLU A 32 -8.13 -1.10 1.26
CA GLU A 32 -8.60 -2.29 1.98
C GLU A 32 -9.48 -3.16 1.09
N GLU A 33 -10.36 -2.55 0.29
CA GLU A 33 -11.19 -3.29 -0.67
C GLU A 33 -10.35 -3.93 -1.78
N ALA A 34 -9.30 -3.24 -2.24
CA ALA A 34 -8.38 -3.82 -3.22
C ALA A 34 -7.71 -5.08 -2.66
N VAL A 35 -7.25 -5.03 -1.40
CA VAL A 35 -6.64 -6.18 -0.74
C VAL A 35 -7.67 -7.31 -0.55
N ARG A 36 -8.90 -6.97 -0.19
CA ARG A 36 -9.95 -7.98 -0.02
C ARG A 36 -10.22 -8.73 -1.33
N LEU A 37 -10.25 -8.00 -2.45
CA LEU A 37 -10.55 -8.58 -3.77
C LEU A 37 -9.35 -9.33 -4.37
N SER A 38 -8.14 -8.88 -4.08
CA SER A 38 -6.91 -9.46 -4.63
C SER A 38 -5.83 -9.51 -3.55
N PRO A 39 -5.97 -10.43 -2.56
CA PRO A 39 -5.08 -10.44 -1.39
C PRO A 39 -3.63 -10.84 -1.70
N ASP A 40 -3.38 -11.50 -2.83
CA ASP A 40 -2.04 -11.92 -3.23
C ASP A 40 -1.36 -10.93 -4.18
N TYR A 41 -2.00 -9.80 -4.46
CA TYR A 41 -1.46 -8.80 -5.36
C TYR A 41 -0.61 -7.80 -4.55
N ALA A 42 0.70 -7.90 -4.69
CA ALA A 42 1.65 -7.18 -3.83
C ALA A 42 1.45 -5.65 -3.84
N GLU A 43 1.14 -5.07 -4.99
CA GLU A 43 0.96 -3.62 -5.11
C GLU A 43 -0.16 -3.10 -4.21
N ASN A 44 -1.21 -3.89 -3.98
CA ASN A 44 -2.31 -3.50 -3.10
C ASN A 44 -1.84 -3.32 -1.66
N HIS A 45 -0.96 -4.20 -1.20
CA HIS A 45 -0.41 -4.12 0.15
C HIS A 45 0.53 -2.93 0.30
N LEU A 46 1.31 -2.62 -0.73
CA LEU A 46 2.15 -1.42 -0.72
C LEU A 46 1.29 -0.15 -0.61
N GLY A 47 0.25 -0.05 -1.44
CA GLY A 47 -0.67 1.09 -1.40
C GLY A 47 -1.33 1.25 -0.05
N LEU A 48 -1.81 0.14 0.51
CA LEU A 48 -2.46 0.16 1.83
C LEU A 48 -1.49 0.59 2.93
N ALA A 49 -0.24 0.09 2.89
CA ALA A 49 0.77 0.50 3.85
C ALA A 49 1.04 2.01 3.78
N GLN A 50 1.14 2.55 2.57
CA GLN A 50 1.35 3.98 2.36
C GLN A 50 0.17 4.81 2.89
N ALA A 51 -1.05 4.34 2.67
CA ALA A 51 -2.25 5.03 3.15
C ALA A 51 -2.33 5.01 4.69
N TYR A 52 -2.05 3.87 5.30
CA TYR A 52 -1.99 3.79 6.76
C TYR A 52 -0.89 4.69 7.34
N TYR A 53 0.28 4.70 6.70
CA TYR A 53 1.38 5.54 7.14
C TYR A 53 0.99 7.02 7.09
N ALA A 54 0.32 7.44 6.02
CA ALA A 54 -0.13 8.83 5.86
C ALA A 54 -1.12 9.24 6.94
N GLN A 55 -1.85 8.28 7.52
CA GLN A 55 -2.78 8.53 8.62
C GLN A 55 -2.15 8.29 10.00
N ASN A 56 -0.84 8.09 10.07
CA ASN A 56 -0.11 7.78 11.30
C ASN A 56 -0.56 6.47 11.96
N ASN A 57 -1.19 5.57 11.20
CA ASN A 57 -1.53 4.25 11.69
C ASN A 57 -0.37 3.29 11.40
N PHE A 58 0.68 3.41 12.22
CA PHE A 58 1.94 2.71 11.97
C PHE A 58 1.86 1.21 12.22
N VAL A 59 1.01 0.78 13.14
CA VAL A 59 0.81 -0.66 13.41
C VAL A 59 0.23 -1.35 12.18
N SER A 60 -0.82 -0.79 11.60
CA SER A 60 -1.44 -1.36 10.39
C SER A 60 -0.52 -1.25 9.18
N ALA A 61 0.22 -0.13 9.06
CA ALA A 61 1.20 0.03 7.99
C ALA A 61 2.25 -1.09 8.05
N ARG A 62 2.77 -1.39 9.24
CA ARG A 62 3.75 -2.45 9.42
C ARG A 62 3.19 -3.82 9.02
N LYS A 63 1.95 -4.12 9.41
CA LYS A 63 1.32 -5.39 9.03
C LYS A 63 1.22 -5.54 7.51
N SER A 64 0.80 -4.49 6.82
CA SER A 64 0.71 -4.50 5.36
C SER A 64 2.07 -4.70 4.72
N LEU A 65 3.12 -4.06 5.26
CA LEU A 65 4.49 -4.20 4.75
C LEU A 65 5.03 -5.61 4.96
N LEU A 66 4.74 -6.25 6.10
CA LEU A 66 5.16 -7.63 6.33
C LEU A 66 4.51 -8.57 5.31
N THR A 67 3.24 -8.36 4.98
CA THR A 67 2.57 -9.14 3.94
C THR A 67 3.21 -8.88 2.57
N LEU A 68 3.49 -7.63 2.24
CA LEU A 68 4.16 -7.27 0.99
C LEU A 68 5.52 -7.99 0.88
N LEU A 69 6.33 -7.95 1.93
CA LEU A 69 7.64 -8.58 1.93
C LEU A 69 7.54 -10.09 1.78
N ARG A 70 6.55 -10.72 2.40
CA ARG A 70 6.30 -12.16 2.24
C ARG A 70 5.93 -12.50 0.80
N LEU A 71 5.05 -11.70 0.19
CA LEU A 71 4.60 -11.93 -1.19
C LEU A 71 5.70 -11.71 -2.22
N THR A 72 6.73 -10.94 -1.89
CA THR A 72 7.80 -10.59 -2.82
C THR A 72 9.15 -11.22 -2.45
N ASP A 73 9.14 -12.27 -1.65
CA ASP A 73 10.37 -12.86 -1.10
C ASP A 73 11.29 -13.48 -2.18
N ASN A 74 10.72 -14.03 -3.26
CA ASN A 74 11.49 -14.71 -4.31
C ASN A 74 11.24 -14.13 -5.70
N VAL A 75 11.31 -12.80 -5.84
CA VAL A 75 10.92 -12.12 -7.07
C VAL A 75 12.09 -11.42 -7.79
N ALA A 76 13.32 -11.98 -7.66
CA ALA A 76 14.52 -11.34 -8.19
C ALA A 76 14.46 -11.02 -9.69
N GLU A 77 13.64 -11.76 -10.46
CA GLU A 77 13.55 -11.59 -11.91
C GLU A 77 12.36 -10.71 -12.35
N ASP A 78 11.47 -10.33 -11.44
CA ASP A 78 10.31 -9.49 -11.75
C ASP A 78 10.60 -8.06 -11.30
N GLU A 79 10.84 -7.17 -12.29
CA GLU A 79 11.22 -5.79 -11.99
C GLU A 79 10.12 -5.02 -11.24
N ASP A 80 8.85 -5.25 -11.59
CA ASP A 80 7.74 -4.56 -10.93
C ASP A 80 7.62 -4.98 -9.48
N LEU A 81 7.65 -6.28 -9.22
CA LEU A 81 7.57 -6.80 -7.84
C LEU A 81 8.79 -6.40 -7.03
N LEU A 82 9.97 -6.39 -7.65
CA LEU A 82 11.20 -5.95 -6.98
C LEU A 82 11.10 -4.47 -6.61
N ASN A 83 10.53 -3.65 -7.48
CA ASN A 83 10.32 -2.23 -7.19
C ASN A 83 9.35 -2.04 -6.03
N PHE A 84 8.24 -2.78 -6.00
CA PHE A 84 7.28 -2.71 -4.88
C PHE A 84 7.96 -3.15 -3.58
N ARG A 85 8.78 -4.20 -3.63
CA ARG A 85 9.53 -4.66 -2.47
C ARG A 85 10.49 -3.58 -1.97
N THR A 86 11.22 -2.94 -2.86
CA THR A 86 12.16 -1.87 -2.51
C THR A 86 11.46 -0.70 -1.83
N GLN A 87 10.33 -0.27 -2.38
CA GLN A 87 9.53 0.80 -1.77
C GLN A 87 9.03 0.40 -0.39
N GLY A 88 8.60 -0.85 -0.24
CA GLY A 88 8.14 -1.37 1.05
C GLY A 88 9.27 -1.41 2.08
N GLN A 89 10.45 -1.83 1.69
CA GLN A 89 11.63 -1.84 2.57
C GLN A 89 12.00 -0.44 3.03
N GLU A 90 11.92 0.54 2.14
CA GLU A 90 12.20 1.94 2.49
C GLU A 90 11.18 2.47 3.50
N LEU A 91 9.90 2.18 3.29
CA LEU A 91 8.86 2.58 4.24
C LEU A 91 9.04 1.90 5.59
N MET A 92 9.41 0.61 5.59
CA MET A 92 9.70 -0.11 6.82
C MET A 92 10.83 0.55 7.61
N LYS A 93 11.87 1.03 6.93
CA LYS A 93 12.97 1.76 7.58
C LYS A 93 12.45 3.01 8.29
N LYS A 94 11.56 3.76 7.66
CA LYS A 94 10.95 4.94 8.29
C LYS A 94 10.20 4.57 9.56
N LEU A 95 9.47 3.45 9.54
CA LEU A 95 8.72 2.98 10.71
C LEU A 95 9.62 2.53 11.85
N THR A 96 10.80 1.99 11.55
CA THR A 96 11.72 1.49 12.57
C THR A 96 12.63 2.56 13.14
N HIS A 97 12.79 3.70 12.45
CA HIS A 97 13.63 4.81 12.92
C HIS A 97 12.82 5.90 13.65
N ASP A 98 11.52 5.86 13.54
CA ASP A 98 10.63 6.76 14.24
C ASP A 98 10.23 6.19 15.59
#